data_f3d797d109e659f4105a7bc91ec37467
#
_entry.id   f3d797d109e659f4105a7bc91ec37467
#
_cell.length_a   1.000
_cell.length_b   1.000
_cell.length_c   1.000
_cell.angle_alpha   90.00
_cell.angle_beta   90.00
_cell.angle_gamma   90.00
#
_symmetry.space_group_name_H-M   'P 1'
#
loop_
_entity.id
_entity.type
_entity.pdbx_description
1 polymer ?
#
loop_
_entity_poly.entity_id
_entity_poly.type
_entity_poly.pdbx_seq_one_letter_code
_entity_poly.pdbx_strand_id
1 'polypeptide(L)'
;MSEQTAIGILGGMGPQAGIDLASKIVAQTKVKRDQDHIPTILYSDPLIPDRTHFLLGDSTVNPGNEMAKGLLNLERSGAKVAGIACNTAHSALIFDHTLSQLKKAHSSLEVLHLIDVTVEGIRARHPSAKRIGILGTKGTYHFRLYDDRLEAAGLLPLRPDTFEHLEEAIYHSDSGIKACSSPVSDVARQLVFRSADQVIQQGAEVVILGCTELPLAVPEATYKGIPLIDPGLFM
;
A
#
# COMPACT_ATOMS: atom_id res chain seq x y z
N MET A 1 -26.27 -15.10 17.96
CA MET A 1 -25.60 -13.89 17.47
C MET A 1 -24.45 -14.39 16.57
N SER A 2 -24.48 -14.11 15.26
CA SER A 2 -23.32 -14.43 14.41
C SER A 2 -22.10 -13.66 14.94
N GLU A 3 -20.99 -14.34 15.20
CA GLU A 3 -19.74 -13.67 15.51
C GLU A 3 -19.45 -12.68 14.36
N GLN A 4 -19.51 -11.40 14.68
CA GLN A 4 -19.23 -10.35 13.72
C GLN A 4 -17.73 -10.38 13.44
N THR A 5 -17.35 -10.78 12.25
CA THR A 5 -15.95 -10.90 11.82
C THR A 5 -15.36 -9.50 11.71
N ALA A 6 -14.23 -9.26 12.39
CA ALA A 6 -13.51 -8.00 12.28
C ALA A 6 -12.47 -8.03 11.14
N ILE A 7 -12.26 -6.87 10.51
CA ILE A 7 -11.13 -6.63 9.60
C ILE A 7 -9.94 -6.12 10.42
N GLY A 8 -8.78 -6.72 10.21
CA GLY A 8 -7.51 -6.28 10.78
C GLY A 8 -6.72 -5.39 9.82
N ILE A 9 -6.07 -4.37 10.35
CA ILE A 9 -5.12 -3.52 9.61
C ILE A 9 -3.80 -3.54 10.36
N LEU A 10 -2.75 -4.04 9.71
CA LEU A 10 -1.38 -3.85 10.17
C LEU A 10 -0.84 -2.55 9.56
N GLY A 11 -0.68 -1.53 10.40
CA GLY A 11 -0.17 -0.21 10.07
C GLY A 11 1.16 0.10 10.78
N GLY A 12 1.53 1.39 10.80
CA GLY A 12 2.76 1.86 11.44
C GLY A 12 3.94 2.05 10.47
N MET A 13 3.78 1.65 9.21
CA MET A 13 4.84 1.62 8.19
C MET A 13 4.64 2.56 6.98
N GLY A 14 4.09 3.78 7.02
CA GLY A 14 3.87 4.67 8.16
C GLY A 14 2.51 4.60 8.87
N PRO A 15 2.47 5.29 10.01
CA PRO A 15 1.28 5.33 10.85
C PRO A 15 0.06 5.92 10.13
N GLN A 16 0.21 7.02 9.43
CA GLN A 16 -0.89 7.69 8.74
C GLN A 16 -1.52 6.82 7.64
N ALA A 17 -0.73 5.97 6.96
CA ALA A 17 -1.24 5.04 5.96
C ALA A 17 -2.21 3.99 6.55
N GLY A 18 -1.95 3.54 7.79
CA GLY A 18 -2.87 2.64 8.50
C GLY A 18 -4.20 3.31 8.87
N ILE A 19 -4.14 4.57 9.31
CA ILE A 19 -5.32 5.38 9.63
C ILE A 19 -6.14 5.64 8.35
N ASP A 20 -5.47 5.97 7.26
CA ASP A 20 -6.10 6.20 5.96
C ASP A 20 -6.83 4.94 5.45
N LEU A 21 -6.21 3.76 5.58
CA LEU A 21 -6.86 2.50 5.22
C LEU A 21 -8.10 2.24 6.08
N ALA A 22 -8.05 2.50 7.39
CA ALA A 22 -9.21 2.39 8.27
C ALA A 22 -10.34 3.34 7.85
N SER A 23 -9.99 4.59 7.50
CA SER A 23 -10.93 5.58 6.97
C SER A 23 -11.60 5.12 5.67
N LYS A 24 -10.85 4.48 4.77
CA LYS A 24 -11.36 3.92 3.50
C LYS A 24 -12.35 2.78 3.73
N ILE A 25 -12.10 1.89 4.69
CA ILE A 25 -13.06 0.83 5.06
C ILE A 25 -14.39 1.45 5.50
N VAL A 26 -14.36 2.46 6.36
CA VAL A 26 -15.56 3.17 6.80
C VAL A 26 -16.26 3.83 5.62
N ALA A 27 -15.54 4.55 4.77
CA ALA A 27 -16.08 5.29 3.63
C ALA A 27 -16.71 4.37 2.56
N GLN A 28 -16.16 3.17 2.37
CA GLN A 28 -16.68 2.19 1.40
C GLN A 28 -17.84 1.35 1.97
N THR A 29 -18.02 1.31 3.28
CA THR A 29 -19.13 0.59 3.93
C THR A 29 -20.39 1.43 3.86
N LYS A 30 -21.25 1.17 2.85
CA LYS A 30 -22.49 1.95 2.60
C LYS A 30 -23.61 1.49 3.53
N VAL A 31 -23.66 2.04 4.73
CA VAL A 31 -24.64 1.72 5.77
C VAL A 31 -25.34 2.99 6.27
N LYS A 32 -26.40 2.82 7.07
CA LYS A 32 -27.22 3.93 7.61
C LYS A 32 -27.07 4.13 9.11
N ARG A 33 -26.49 3.17 9.82
CA ARG A 33 -26.32 3.20 11.28
C ARG A 33 -24.92 2.74 11.65
N ASP A 34 -24.37 3.25 12.73
CA ASP A 34 -23.04 2.89 13.23
C ASP A 34 -22.89 1.37 13.44
N GLN A 35 -23.95 0.72 13.93
CA GLN A 35 -23.97 -0.71 14.24
C GLN A 35 -23.92 -1.62 13.01
N ASP A 36 -24.14 -1.07 11.84
CA ASP A 36 -24.10 -1.82 10.57
C ASP A 36 -22.70 -1.75 9.91
N HIS A 37 -21.77 -0.94 10.45
CA HIS A 37 -20.38 -0.89 10.01
C HIS A 37 -19.62 -2.17 10.33
N ILE A 38 -18.59 -2.45 9.53
CA ILE A 38 -17.69 -3.58 9.73
C ILE A 38 -16.76 -3.27 10.91
N PRO A 39 -16.69 -4.12 11.95
CA PRO A 39 -15.70 -3.97 13.01
C PRO A 39 -14.30 -3.96 12.44
N THR A 40 -13.50 -2.94 12.76
CA THR A 40 -12.15 -2.75 12.24
C THR A 40 -11.16 -2.59 13.39
N ILE A 41 -10.03 -3.29 13.31
CA ILE A 41 -8.97 -3.25 14.30
C ILE A 41 -7.70 -2.75 13.61
N LEU A 42 -7.20 -1.59 14.02
CA LEU A 42 -5.91 -1.07 13.56
C LEU A 42 -4.83 -1.36 14.61
N TYR A 43 -3.82 -2.15 14.22
CA TYR A 43 -2.59 -2.31 14.96
C TYR A 43 -1.49 -1.49 14.27
N SER A 44 -1.17 -0.33 14.84
CA SER A 44 -0.17 0.59 14.28
C SER A 44 1.13 0.47 15.08
N ASP A 45 2.15 -0.16 14.48
CA ASP A 45 3.46 -0.37 15.10
C ASP A 45 4.56 0.30 14.26
N PRO A 46 5.02 1.50 14.65
CA PRO A 46 6.08 2.20 13.96
C PRO A 46 7.49 1.61 14.24
N LEU A 47 7.60 0.64 15.15
CA LEU A 47 8.87 -0.02 15.49
C LEU A 47 9.18 -1.19 14.56
N ILE A 48 8.26 -1.58 13.67
CA ILE A 48 8.55 -2.57 12.62
C ILE A 48 9.74 -2.10 11.79
N PRO A 49 10.83 -2.91 11.67
CA PRO A 49 12.06 -2.54 10.98
C PRO A 49 11.82 -2.02 9.56
N ASP A 50 12.68 -1.11 9.08
CA ASP A 50 12.54 -0.55 7.74
C ASP A 50 12.64 -1.65 6.65
N ARG A 51 11.63 -1.68 5.78
CA ARG A 51 11.46 -2.69 4.72
C ARG A 51 12.47 -2.47 3.60
N THR A 52 12.74 -1.22 3.24
CA THR A 52 13.68 -0.89 2.17
C THR A 52 15.11 -1.17 2.60
N HIS A 53 15.53 -0.76 3.81
CA HIS A 53 16.85 -1.07 4.35
C HIS A 53 17.11 -2.57 4.44
N PHE A 54 16.11 -3.35 4.89
CA PHE A 54 16.24 -4.80 4.89
C PHE A 54 16.42 -5.37 3.47
N LEU A 55 15.58 -4.94 2.53
CA LEU A 55 15.62 -5.45 1.16
C LEU A 55 16.90 -5.06 0.42
N LEU A 56 17.47 -3.88 0.69
CA LEU A 56 18.74 -3.44 0.11
C LEU A 56 19.97 -4.09 0.76
N GLY A 57 19.79 -4.81 1.86
CA GLY A 57 20.89 -5.46 2.59
C GLY A 57 21.56 -4.57 3.64
N ASP A 58 21.04 -3.37 3.89
CA ASP A 58 21.54 -2.45 4.91
C ASP A 58 21.17 -2.89 6.34
N SER A 59 20.25 -3.85 6.45
CA SER A 59 19.82 -4.46 7.70
C SER A 59 19.64 -5.96 7.53
N THR A 60 20.05 -6.75 8.53
CA THR A 60 19.82 -8.20 8.58
C THR A 60 18.52 -8.57 9.28
N VAL A 61 17.83 -7.61 9.89
CA VAL A 61 16.60 -7.83 10.66
C VAL A 61 15.41 -7.87 9.73
N ASN A 62 14.86 -9.06 9.48
CA ASN A 62 13.68 -9.21 8.62
C ASN A 62 12.44 -8.62 9.32
N PRO A 63 11.81 -7.58 8.76
CA PRO A 63 10.60 -6.95 9.33
C PRO A 63 9.41 -7.91 9.43
N GLY A 64 9.40 -8.98 8.64
CA GLY A 64 8.35 -10.00 8.67
C GLY A 64 8.17 -10.67 10.03
N ASN A 65 9.19 -10.67 10.90
CA ASN A 65 9.04 -11.19 12.26
C ASN A 65 8.10 -10.33 13.11
N GLU A 66 8.31 -9.01 13.10
CA GLU A 66 7.46 -8.08 13.86
C GLU A 66 6.08 -7.94 13.19
N MET A 67 6.02 -7.97 11.86
CA MET A 67 4.77 -8.00 11.13
C MET A 67 3.90 -9.21 11.52
N ALA A 68 4.50 -10.40 11.61
CA ALA A 68 3.78 -11.60 12.04
C ALA A 68 3.24 -11.46 13.47
N LYS A 69 4.00 -10.87 14.40
CA LYS A 69 3.52 -10.59 15.76
C LYS A 69 2.31 -9.66 15.76
N GLY A 70 2.37 -8.57 14.98
CA GLY A 70 1.25 -7.63 14.82
C GLY A 70 0.00 -8.31 14.26
N LEU A 71 0.15 -9.14 13.21
CA LEU A 71 -0.94 -9.91 12.62
C LEU A 71 -1.56 -10.92 13.60
N LEU A 72 -0.74 -11.61 14.39
CA LEU A 72 -1.22 -12.50 15.45
C LEU A 72 -1.98 -11.74 16.56
N ASN A 73 -1.58 -10.50 16.86
CA ASN A 73 -2.33 -9.66 17.80
C ASN A 73 -3.68 -9.25 17.21
N LEU A 74 -3.77 -8.95 15.92
CA LEU A 74 -5.03 -8.70 15.22
C LEU A 74 -5.95 -9.93 15.27
N GLU A 75 -5.42 -11.14 14.99
CA GLU A 75 -6.19 -12.38 15.07
C GLU A 75 -6.72 -12.63 16.48
N ARG A 76 -5.88 -12.49 17.51
CA ARG A 76 -6.30 -12.62 18.93
C ARG A 76 -7.37 -11.60 19.31
N SER A 77 -7.39 -10.44 18.68
CA SER A 77 -8.40 -9.41 18.87
C SER A 77 -9.68 -9.64 18.07
N GLY A 78 -9.76 -10.73 17.29
CA GLY A 78 -10.96 -11.15 16.56
C GLY A 78 -10.95 -10.88 15.06
N ALA A 79 -9.84 -10.39 14.49
CA ALA A 79 -9.72 -10.27 13.04
C ALA A 79 -9.69 -11.66 12.38
N LYS A 80 -10.38 -11.81 11.24
CA LYS A 80 -10.37 -13.02 10.40
C LYS A 80 -9.68 -12.78 9.06
N VAL A 81 -9.68 -11.53 8.60
CA VAL A 81 -8.93 -11.08 7.43
C VAL A 81 -8.14 -9.84 7.82
N ALA A 82 -6.95 -9.69 7.27
CA ALA A 82 -6.11 -8.53 7.52
C ALA A 82 -5.47 -7.99 6.25
N GLY A 83 -5.30 -6.67 6.22
CA GLY A 83 -4.51 -5.95 5.25
C GLY A 83 -3.26 -5.33 5.87
N ILE A 84 -2.19 -5.19 5.07
CA ILE A 84 -0.94 -4.55 5.49
C ILE A 84 -0.81 -3.23 4.74
N ALA A 85 -0.88 -2.11 5.47
CA ALA A 85 -0.83 -0.76 4.90
C ALA A 85 0.61 -0.35 4.51
N CYS A 86 1.25 -1.14 3.64
CA CYS A 86 2.60 -0.89 3.15
C CYS A 86 2.89 -1.69 1.87
N ASN A 87 3.17 -1.02 0.76
CA ASN A 87 3.48 -1.70 -0.50
C ASN A 87 4.75 -2.57 -0.38
N THR A 88 5.85 -2.02 0.13
CA THR A 88 7.15 -2.70 0.21
C THR A 88 7.12 -3.95 1.12
N ALA A 89 6.20 -4.02 2.07
CA ALA A 89 5.98 -5.19 2.91
C ALA A 89 5.53 -6.43 2.12
N HIS A 90 5.02 -6.24 0.90
CA HIS A 90 4.55 -7.31 0.01
C HIS A 90 5.64 -7.84 -0.94
N SER A 91 6.93 -7.46 -0.73
CA SER A 91 8.02 -8.16 -1.38
C SER A 91 8.09 -9.61 -0.90
N ALA A 92 8.40 -10.57 -1.79
CA ALA A 92 8.43 -11.99 -1.46
C ALA A 92 9.32 -12.29 -0.23
N LEU A 93 10.49 -11.65 -0.12
CA LEU A 93 11.42 -11.83 1.01
C LEU A 93 10.82 -11.47 2.39
N ILE A 94 9.87 -10.53 2.42
CA ILE A 94 9.20 -10.09 3.66
C ILE A 94 7.86 -10.80 3.82
N PHE A 95 7.03 -10.78 2.79
CA PHE A 95 5.66 -11.30 2.87
C PHE A 95 5.62 -12.81 3.08
N ASP A 96 6.39 -13.58 2.30
CA ASP A 96 6.44 -15.04 2.43
C ASP A 96 7.03 -15.45 3.78
N HIS A 97 8.03 -14.69 4.27
CA HIS A 97 8.56 -14.88 5.62
C HIS A 97 7.48 -14.63 6.68
N THR A 98 6.72 -13.54 6.55
CA THR A 98 5.60 -13.23 7.45
C THR A 98 4.57 -14.36 7.47
N LEU A 99 4.13 -14.84 6.30
CA LEU A 99 3.19 -15.94 6.19
C LEU A 99 3.75 -17.23 6.78
N SER A 100 5.05 -17.49 6.60
CA SER A 100 5.72 -18.64 7.22
C SER A 100 5.66 -18.61 8.76
N GLN A 101 5.85 -17.43 9.37
CA GLN A 101 5.72 -17.26 10.82
C GLN A 101 4.28 -17.47 11.30
N LEU A 102 3.28 -16.94 10.57
CA LEU A 102 1.86 -17.16 10.87
C LEU A 102 1.52 -18.66 10.82
N LYS A 103 2.00 -19.36 9.78
CA LYS A 103 1.81 -20.80 9.63
C LYS A 103 2.42 -21.58 10.81
N LYS A 104 3.63 -21.22 11.26
CA LYS A 104 4.28 -21.84 12.45
C LYS A 104 3.47 -21.61 13.73
N ALA A 105 2.77 -20.47 13.81
CA ALA A 105 1.89 -20.14 14.94
C ALA A 105 0.49 -20.76 14.81
N HIS A 106 0.22 -21.57 13.77
CA HIS A 106 -1.08 -22.14 13.46
C HIS A 106 -2.19 -21.10 13.31
N SER A 107 -1.84 -19.90 12.81
CA SER A 107 -2.80 -18.82 12.55
C SER A 107 -3.77 -19.20 11.42
N SER A 108 -5.03 -18.84 11.61
CA SER A 108 -6.10 -18.95 10.60
C SER A 108 -6.40 -17.62 9.92
N LEU A 109 -5.67 -16.55 10.26
CA LEU A 109 -5.85 -15.22 9.70
C LEU A 109 -5.57 -15.22 8.20
N GLU A 110 -6.54 -14.79 7.41
CA GLU A 110 -6.33 -14.52 5.99
C GLU A 110 -5.62 -13.15 5.85
N VAL A 111 -4.50 -13.13 5.12
CA VAL A 111 -3.74 -11.88 4.87
C VAL A 111 -3.82 -11.55 3.39
N LEU A 112 -4.45 -10.42 3.05
CA LEU A 112 -4.59 -9.97 1.67
C LEU A 112 -3.24 -9.48 1.13
N HIS A 113 -2.93 -9.84 -0.12
CA HIS A 113 -1.74 -9.35 -0.79
C HIS A 113 -2.06 -8.08 -1.59
N LEU A 114 -1.68 -6.91 -1.08
CA LEU A 114 -2.05 -5.59 -1.62
C LEU A 114 -1.78 -5.45 -3.13
N ILE A 115 -0.63 -5.95 -3.58
CA ILE A 115 -0.25 -5.82 -5.01
C ILE A 115 -1.17 -6.66 -5.88
N ASP A 116 -1.48 -7.89 -5.47
CA ASP A 116 -2.32 -8.80 -6.24
C ASP A 116 -3.75 -8.25 -6.38
N VAL A 117 -4.37 -7.83 -5.26
CA VAL A 117 -5.73 -7.25 -5.30
C VAL A 117 -5.78 -5.94 -6.10
N THR A 118 -4.68 -5.17 -6.11
CA THR A 118 -4.58 -3.94 -6.93
C THR A 118 -4.56 -4.28 -8.42
N VAL A 119 -3.74 -5.24 -8.85
CA VAL A 119 -3.64 -5.62 -10.26
C VAL A 119 -4.95 -6.25 -10.76
N GLU A 120 -5.58 -7.10 -9.95
CA GLU A 120 -6.90 -7.65 -10.24
C GLU A 120 -7.97 -6.55 -10.35
N GLY A 121 -7.96 -5.59 -9.44
CA GLY A 121 -8.86 -4.44 -9.44
C GLY A 121 -8.68 -3.55 -10.68
N ILE A 122 -7.44 -3.30 -11.12
CA ILE A 122 -7.16 -2.58 -12.36
C ILE A 122 -7.75 -3.32 -13.56
N ARG A 123 -7.51 -4.62 -13.67
CA ARG A 123 -8.08 -5.43 -14.76
C ARG A 123 -9.60 -5.41 -14.81
N ALA A 124 -10.24 -5.43 -13.65
CA ALA A 124 -11.69 -5.42 -13.54
C ALA A 124 -12.30 -4.03 -13.88
N ARG A 125 -11.68 -2.95 -13.41
CA ARG A 125 -12.23 -1.58 -13.55
C ARG A 125 -11.76 -0.88 -14.83
N HIS A 126 -10.58 -1.25 -15.36
CA HIS A 126 -9.94 -0.66 -16.54
C HIS A 126 -9.51 -1.74 -17.56
N PRO A 127 -10.45 -2.57 -18.07
CA PRO A 127 -10.12 -3.75 -18.88
C PRO A 127 -9.45 -3.43 -20.23
N SER A 128 -9.60 -2.20 -20.71
CA SER A 128 -8.94 -1.72 -21.94
C SER A 128 -7.52 -1.21 -21.73
N ALA A 129 -7.13 -0.87 -20.49
CA ALA A 129 -5.80 -0.35 -20.20
C ALA A 129 -4.74 -1.43 -20.41
N LYS A 130 -3.62 -1.04 -21.02
CA LYS A 130 -2.45 -1.89 -21.27
C LYS A 130 -1.17 -1.33 -20.67
N ARG A 131 -1.07 -0.02 -20.54
CA ARG A 131 0.13 0.69 -20.06
C ARG A 131 -0.16 1.28 -18.70
N ILE A 132 0.52 0.78 -17.69
CA ILE A 132 0.27 1.12 -16.29
C ILE A 132 1.48 1.86 -15.72
N GLY A 133 1.32 3.14 -15.42
CA GLY A 133 2.32 3.93 -14.71
C GLY A 133 2.40 3.49 -13.24
N ILE A 134 3.60 3.42 -12.70
CA ILE A 134 3.84 3.07 -11.29
C ILE A 134 4.57 4.24 -10.64
N LEU A 135 3.99 4.82 -9.59
CA LEU A 135 4.67 5.78 -8.73
C LEU A 135 4.97 5.11 -7.39
N GLY A 136 6.24 5.01 -7.03
CA GLY A 136 6.64 4.30 -5.82
C GLY A 136 8.04 4.67 -5.32
N THR A 137 8.48 3.98 -4.29
CA THR A 137 9.84 4.14 -3.73
C THR A 137 10.88 3.38 -4.56
N LYS A 138 12.17 3.64 -4.32
CA LYS A 138 13.26 2.83 -4.88
C LYS A 138 13.07 1.34 -4.63
N GLY A 139 12.57 0.98 -3.44
CA GLY A 139 12.25 -0.41 -3.11
C GLY A 139 11.17 -1.01 -4.01
N THR A 140 10.12 -0.23 -4.34
CA THR A 140 9.06 -0.66 -5.27
C THR A 140 9.65 -1.07 -6.62
N TYR A 141 10.57 -0.27 -7.15
CA TYR A 141 11.16 -0.51 -8.47
C TYR A 141 12.28 -1.56 -8.44
N HIS A 142 13.17 -1.49 -7.45
CA HIS A 142 14.31 -2.40 -7.36
C HIS A 142 13.86 -3.86 -7.21
N PHE A 143 12.81 -4.09 -6.42
CA PHE A 143 12.23 -5.41 -6.18
C PHE A 143 11.04 -5.73 -7.09
N ARG A 144 10.80 -4.91 -8.13
CA ARG A 144 9.78 -5.16 -9.17
C ARG A 144 8.40 -5.51 -8.59
N LEU A 145 8.00 -4.85 -7.49
CA LEU A 145 6.81 -5.24 -6.71
C LEU A 145 5.54 -5.33 -7.56
N TYR A 146 5.33 -4.35 -8.44
CA TYR A 146 4.20 -4.31 -9.36
C TYR A 146 4.55 -4.90 -10.73
N ASP A 147 5.78 -4.73 -11.19
CA ASP A 147 6.18 -5.08 -12.56
C ASP A 147 5.90 -6.53 -12.88
N ASP A 148 6.37 -7.47 -12.04
CA ASP A 148 6.21 -8.90 -12.26
C ASP A 148 4.73 -9.32 -12.30
N ARG A 149 3.89 -8.70 -11.45
CA ARG A 149 2.45 -8.96 -11.40
C ARG A 149 1.72 -8.37 -12.60
N LEU A 150 2.09 -7.16 -13.03
CA LEU A 150 1.53 -6.51 -14.21
C LEU A 150 1.91 -7.27 -15.48
N GLU A 151 3.17 -7.63 -15.64
CA GLU A 151 3.67 -8.40 -16.80
C GLU A 151 2.99 -9.78 -16.87
N ALA A 152 2.85 -10.48 -15.74
CA ALA A 152 2.12 -11.76 -15.68
C ALA A 152 0.63 -11.59 -16.05
N ALA A 153 0.06 -10.41 -15.83
CA ALA A 153 -1.32 -10.08 -16.23
C ALA A 153 -1.43 -9.57 -17.67
N GLY A 154 -0.32 -9.51 -18.44
CA GLY A 154 -0.27 -8.99 -19.81
C GLY A 154 -0.36 -7.47 -19.92
N LEU A 155 0.05 -6.76 -18.86
CA LEU A 155 0.09 -5.29 -18.76
C LEU A 155 1.55 -4.81 -18.83
N LEU A 156 1.77 -3.64 -19.43
CA LEU A 156 3.09 -3.02 -19.57
C LEU A 156 3.32 -2.02 -18.42
N PRO A 157 4.24 -2.29 -17.49
CA PRO A 157 4.61 -1.35 -16.44
C PRO A 157 5.43 -0.19 -17.01
N LEU A 158 5.10 1.04 -16.64
CA LEU A 158 5.84 2.26 -16.95
C LEU A 158 6.34 2.90 -15.66
N ARG A 159 7.55 3.45 -15.70
CA ARG A 159 8.19 4.07 -14.54
C ARG A 159 8.61 5.50 -14.88
N PRO A 160 8.64 6.42 -13.92
CA PRO A 160 9.23 7.74 -14.13
C PRO A 160 10.70 7.62 -14.59
N ASP A 161 11.15 8.58 -15.37
CA ASP A 161 12.54 8.64 -15.85
C ASP A 161 13.53 8.85 -14.69
N THR A 162 13.07 9.48 -13.61
CA THR A 162 13.84 9.68 -12.37
C THR A 162 12.99 9.38 -11.14
N PHE A 163 13.62 8.80 -10.12
CA PHE A 163 12.98 8.46 -8.84
C PHE A 163 13.14 9.57 -7.79
N GLU A 164 13.98 10.56 -8.04
CA GLU A 164 14.37 11.58 -7.06
C GLU A 164 13.17 12.39 -6.58
N HIS A 165 12.26 12.75 -7.48
CA HIS A 165 11.04 13.46 -7.10
C HIS A 165 10.18 12.68 -6.10
N LEU A 166 10.03 11.36 -6.29
CA LEU A 166 9.24 10.53 -5.39
C LEU A 166 9.96 10.27 -4.07
N GLU A 167 11.29 10.06 -4.11
CA GLU A 167 12.09 9.94 -2.89
C GLU A 167 12.01 11.23 -2.05
N GLU A 168 12.16 12.38 -2.69
CA GLU A 168 12.02 13.68 -2.02
C GLU A 168 10.59 13.89 -1.49
N ALA A 169 9.56 13.61 -2.32
CA ALA A 169 8.17 13.73 -1.91
C ALA A 169 7.83 12.86 -0.70
N ILE A 170 8.40 11.65 -0.59
CA ILE A 170 8.08 10.71 0.48
C ILE A 170 8.96 10.92 1.71
N TYR A 171 10.28 11.13 1.55
CA TYR A 171 11.26 11.01 2.62
C TYR A 171 11.96 12.32 3.02
N HIS A 172 11.71 13.46 2.35
CA HIS A 172 12.34 14.73 2.77
C HIS A 172 12.02 15.02 4.24
N SER A 173 13.06 15.36 5.04
CA SER A 173 12.98 15.48 6.51
C SER A 173 11.93 16.46 7.01
N ASP A 174 11.69 17.54 6.27
CA ASP A 174 10.83 18.66 6.73
C ASP A 174 9.52 18.76 5.91
N SER A 175 9.51 18.33 4.66
CA SER A 175 8.39 18.51 3.74
C SER A 175 7.86 17.22 3.13
N GLY A 176 8.55 16.10 3.31
CA GLY A 176 8.13 14.81 2.80
C GLY A 176 6.86 14.29 3.49
N ILE A 177 6.10 13.46 2.79
CA ILE A 177 4.81 12.95 3.28
C ILE A 177 4.97 12.19 4.60
N LYS A 178 6.08 11.47 4.80
CA LYS A 178 6.35 10.76 6.07
C LYS A 178 6.61 11.72 7.25
N ALA A 179 7.19 12.89 7.00
CA ALA A 179 7.43 13.91 8.01
C ALA A 179 6.19 14.78 8.24
N CYS A 180 5.45 15.11 7.17
CA CYS A 180 4.28 15.98 7.16
C CYS A 180 3.13 15.28 6.43
N SER A 181 2.38 14.45 7.13
CA SER A 181 1.29 13.65 6.54
C SER A 181 -0.11 14.25 6.74
N SER A 182 -0.25 15.25 7.61
CA SER A 182 -1.55 15.89 7.90
C SER A 182 -1.36 17.31 8.44
N PRO A 183 -1.44 18.36 7.57
CA PRO A 183 -1.58 18.27 6.11
C PRO A 183 -0.27 17.89 5.42
N VAL A 184 -0.39 17.29 4.24
CA VAL A 184 0.77 17.07 3.36
C VAL A 184 1.23 18.41 2.77
N SER A 185 2.53 18.58 2.60
CA SER A 185 3.08 19.81 2.02
C SER A 185 2.76 19.95 0.53
N ASP A 186 2.56 21.18 0.06
CA ASP A 186 2.36 21.47 -1.37
C ASP A 186 3.58 21.05 -2.21
N VAL A 187 4.78 21.11 -1.64
CA VAL A 187 6.02 20.68 -2.32
C VAL A 187 5.96 19.19 -2.61
N ALA A 188 5.66 18.36 -1.62
CA ALA A 188 5.54 16.92 -1.82
C ALA A 188 4.47 16.58 -2.86
N ARG A 189 3.31 17.23 -2.79
CA ARG A 189 2.23 17.06 -3.75
C ARG A 189 2.67 17.39 -5.19
N GLN A 190 3.36 18.51 -5.40
CA GLN A 190 3.86 18.90 -6.72
C GLN A 190 4.89 17.89 -7.27
N LEU A 191 5.76 17.36 -6.43
CA LEU A 191 6.74 16.35 -6.82
C LEU A 191 6.08 15.04 -7.27
N VAL A 192 5.00 14.63 -6.59
CA VAL A 192 4.22 13.45 -7.03
C VAL A 192 3.60 13.70 -8.41
N PHE A 193 3.01 14.88 -8.65
CA PHE A 193 2.45 15.20 -9.96
C PHE A 193 3.52 15.28 -11.08
N ARG A 194 4.71 15.80 -10.79
CA ARG A 194 5.82 15.77 -11.77
C ARG A 194 6.18 14.34 -12.19
N SER A 195 6.20 13.42 -11.25
CA SER A 195 6.44 12.01 -11.55
C SER A 195 5.27 11.37 -12.31
N ALA A 196 4.02 11.76 -11.99
CA ALA A 196 2.85 11.34 -12.76
C ALA A 196 2.91 11.83 -14.21
N ASP A 197 3.34 13.08 -14.42
CA ASP A 197 3.50 13.65 -15.76
C ASP A 197 4.47 12.83 -16.61
N GLN A 198 5.58 12.34 -16.05
CA GLN A 198 6.54 11.53 -16.79
C GLN A 198 5.92 10.23 -17.31
N VAL A 199 5.21 9.46 -16.46
CA VAL A 199 4.58 8.22 -16.91
C VAL A 199 3.39 8.48 -17.85
N ILE A 200 2.67 9.58 -17.68
CA ILE A 200 1.59 9.98 -18.60
C ILE A 200 2.15 10.35 -19.99
N GLN A 201 3.27 11.06 -20.05
CA GLN A 201 3.96 11.38 -21.29
C GLN A 201 4.48 10.11 -22.01
N GLN A 202 4.87 9.08 -21.25
CA GLN A 202 5.21 7.76 -21.80
C GLN A 202 3.97 6.98 -22.28
N GLY A 203 2.76 7.51 -22.04
CA GLY A 203 1.51 6.94 -22.49
C GLY A 203 0.82 6.04 -21.46
N ALA A 204 1.04 6.23 -20.17
CA ALA A 204 0.27 5.53 -19.13
C ALA A 204 -1.23 5.81 -19.30
N GLU A 205 -2.02 4.75 -19.22
CA GLU A 205 -3.48 4.79 -19.32
C GLU A 205 -4.15 4.72 -17.94
N VAL A 206 -3.37 4.27 -16.95
CA VAL A 206 -3.69 4.20 -15.53
C VAL A 206 -2.40 4.45 -14.76
N VAL A 207 -2.44 5.08 -13.58
CA VAL A 207 -1.27 5.33 -12.74
C VAL A 207 -1.53 4.77 -11.34
N ILE A 208 -0.67 3.86 -10.88
CA ILE A 208 -0.71 3.29 -9.51
C ILE A 208 0.06 4.21 -8.56
N LEU A 209 -0.56 4.58 -7.45
CA LEU A 209 0.07 5.23 -6.30
C LEU A 209 0.73 4.16 -5.42
N GLY A 210 1.85 3.59 -5.90
CA GLY A 210 2.54 2.40 -5.37
C GLY A 210 3.36 2.62 -4.08
N CYS A 211 3.03 3.64 -3.31
CA CYS A 211 3.43 3.85 -1.93
C CYS A 211 2.21 4.34 -1.17
N THR A 212 1.93 3.78 -0.01
CA THR A 212 0.71 4.09 0.79
C THR A 212 0.67 5.53 1.32
N GLU A 213 1.76 6.26 1.24
CA GLU A 213 1.83 7.69 1.53
C GLU A 213 1.32 8.55 0.37
N LEU A 214 1.46 8.11 -0.88
CA LEU A 214 1.11 8.93 -2.06
C LEU A 214 -0.38 9.34 -2.11
N PRO A 215 -1.36 8.48 -1.76
CA PRO A 215 -2.75 8.88 -1.68
C PRO A 215 -3.03 10.01 -0.68
N LEU A 216 -2.20 10.18 0.35
CA LEU A 216 -2.32 11.29 1.30
C LEU A 216 -1.99 12.64 0.64
N ALA A 217 -1.05 12.64 -0.31
CA ALA A 217 -0.67 13.83 -1.09
C ALA A 217 -1.60 14.06 -2.28
N VAL A 218 -2.10 12.99 -2.89
CA VAL A 218 -2.87 13.02 -4.14
C VAL A 218 -4.14 12.18 -3.96
N PRO A 219 -5.16 12.72 -3.25
CA PRO A 219 -6.42 12.02 -3.02
C PRO A 219 -7.36 11.99 -4.23
N GLU A 220 -6.98 12.64 -5.34
CA GLU A 220 -7.78 12.68 -6.55
C GLU A 220 -7.88 11.31 -7.21
N ALA A 221 -9.07 10.99 -7.70
CA ALA A 221 -9.29 9.76 -8.46
C ALA A 221 -8.71 9.81 -9.88
N THR A 222 -8.41 11.01 -10.40
CA THR A 222 -7.87 11.22 -11.75
C THR A 222 -6.93 12.42 -11.80
N TYR A 223 -5.93 12.35 -12.70
CA TYR A 223 -5.07 13.47 -13.02
C TYR A 223 -4.88 13.57 -14.53
N LYS A 224 -5.14 14.75 -15.11
CA LYS A 224 -5.13 14.99 -16.57
C LYS A 224 -5.97 13.97 -17.37
N GLY A 225 -7.09 13.54 -16.79
CA GLY A 225 -7.98 12.53 -17.37
C GLY A 225 -7.51 11.07 -17.21
N ILE A 226 -6.36 10.84 -16.62
CA ILE A 226 -5.82 9.49 -16.34
C ILE A 226 -6.23 9.05 -14.92
N PRO A 227 -6.80 7.84 -14.75
CA PRO A 227 -7.12 7.29 -13.44
C PRO A 227 -5.88 7.15 -12.55
N LEU A 228 -5.98 7.62 -11.31
CA LEU A 228 -5.00 7.38 -10.25
C LEU A 228 -5.53 6.27 -9.36
N ILE A 229 -4.77 5.21 -9.25
CA ILE A 229 -5.15 4.01 -8.48
C ILE A 229 -4.49 4.07 -7.11
N ASP A 230 -5.31 4.20 -6.10
CA ASP A 230 -4.93 4.01 -4.72
C ASP A 230 -5.10 2.53 -4.35
N PRO A 231 -4.01 1.78 -4.07
CA PRO A 231 -4.08 0.37 -3.72
C PRO A 231 -4.95 0.06 -2.49
N GLY A 232 -5.02 1.00 -1.53
CA GLY A 232 -5.85 0.85 -0.34
C GLY A 232 -7.36 0.75 -0.62
N LEU A 233 -7.81 1.15 -1.81
CA LEU A 233 -9.22 1.04 -2.21
C LEU A 233 -9.61 -0.36 -2.73
N PHE A 234 -8.66 -1.29 -2.82
CA PHE A 234 -8.88 -2.67 -3.29
C PHE A 234 -8.71 -3.70 -2.16
N MET A 235 -8.23 -3.23 -1.01
CA MET A 235 -8.15 -4.04 0.20
C MET A 235 -9.46 -4.01 0.97
#